data_b61ee2449c8db39a0ba220eed21426dd
#
_entry.id   b61ee2449c8db39a0ba220eed21426dd
#
_cell.length_a   1.000
_cell.length_b   1.000
_cell.length_c   1.000
_cell.angle_alpha   90.00
_cell.angle_beta   90.00
_cell.angle_gamma   90.00
#
_symmetry.space_group_name_H-M   'P 1'
#
loop_
_entity.id
_entity.type
_entity.pdbx_description
1 polymer ?
#
loop_
_entity_poly.entity_id
_entity_poly.type
_entity_poly.pdbx_seq_one_letter_code
_entity_poly.pdbx_strand_id
1 'polypeptide(L)'
;MKSTLTVLCIFFSKLKYFVETVGGDGEETLSKFGVLTSPDYPQNYPSHHDSEQEIHVAEGNTISMHFTNFNTERQYDWVEINDGDGTLLTPKESGSWGGPEFIVSKTNRVRVRFHTDADTQRTGWRLEWTERKLDI
;
A
#
# COMPACT_ATOMS: atom_id res chain seq x y z
N MET A 1 12.02 -24.80 25.11
CA MET A 1 10.79 -24.98 24.33
C MET A 1 10.98 -24.35 22.95
N LYS A 2 10.65 -25.10 21.94
CA LYS A 2 10.67 -24.55 20.57
C LYS A 2 9.34 -23.85 20.31
N SER A 3 9.37 -22.54 20.08
CA SER A 3 8.22 -21.81 19.59
C SER A 3 7.96 -22.15 18.13
N THR A 4 6.76 -22.58 17.81
CA THR A 4 6.35 -22.87 16.44
C THR A 4 5.60 -21.66 15.89
N LEU A 5 6.11 -21.07 14.82
CA LEU A 5 5.45 -20.00 14.10
C LEU A 5 4.52 -20.61 13.05
N THR A 6 3.22 -20.41 13.18
CA THR A 6 2.24 -20.81 12.17
C THR A 6 1.71 -19.58 11.47
N VAL A 7 1.82 -19.59 10.15
CA VAL A 7 1.36 -18.50 9.30
C VAL A 7 0.13 -18.95 8.53
N LEU A 8 -1.00 -18.28 8.73
CA LEU A 8 -2.24 -18.52 8.00
C LEU A 8 -2.65 -17.26 7.25
N CYS A 9 -2.81 -17.37 5.94
CA CYS A 9 -3.28 -16.27 5.10
C CYS A 9 -4.77 -16.47 4.81
N ILE A 10 -5.60 -15.53 5.27
CA ILE A 10 -7.05 -15.55 5.06
C ILE A 10 -7.43 -14.44 4.06
N PHE A 11 -8.20 -14.81 3.05
CA PHE A 11 -8.68 -13.89 2.01
C PHE A 11 -10.16 -13.57 2.23
N PHE A 12 -10.48 -12.27 2.46
CA PHE A 12 -11.84 -11.78 2.50
C PHE A 12 -12.02 -10.67 1.47
N SER A 13 -12.73 -10.96 0.39
CA SER A 13 -12.99 -9.98 -0.68
C SER A 13 -11.68 -9.37 -1.23
N LYS A 14 -11.43 -8.08 -1.04
CA LYS A 14 -10.20 -7.39 -1.46
C LYS A 14 -9.17 -7.26 -0.33
N LEU A 15 -9.51 -7.71 0.88
CA LEU A 15 -8.64 -7.63 2.05
C LEU A 15 -7.99 -8.98 2.31
N LYS A 16 -6.69 -8.97 2.49
CA LYS A 16 -5.89 -10.12 2.90
C LYS A 16 -5.51 -9.95 4.37
N TYR A 17 -5.70 -11.00 5.14
CA TYR A 17 -5.30 -11.05 6.54
C TYR A 17 -4.18 -12.06 6.72
N PHE A 18 -3.18 -11.65 7.45
CA PHE A 18 -2.08 -12.51 7.84
C PHE A 18 -2.22 -12.82 9.34
N VAL A 19 -2.30 -14.10 9.68
CA VAL A 19 -2.35 -14.56 11.07
C VAL A 19 -1.00 -15.14 11.42
N GLU A 20 -0.32 -14.52 12.35
CA GLU A 20 0.90 -15.05 12.94
C GLU A 20 0.58 -15.59 14.33
N THR A 21 0.71 -16.91 14.50
CA THR A 21 0.55 -17.53 15.81
C THR A 21 1.93 -17.83 16.40
N VAL A 22 2.23 -17.22 17.52
CA VAL A 22 3.43 -17.54 18.31
C VAL A 22 3.07 -18.64 19.28
N GLY A 23 3.73 -19.81 19.16
CA GLY A 23 3.40 -21.00 19.93
C GLY A 23 3.57 -20.85 21.43
N GLY A 24 2.80 -21.62 22.18
CA GLY A 24 2.81 -21.75 23.63
C GLY A 24 1.61 -21.08 24.29
N ASP A 25 1.59 -19.80 24.47
CA ASP A 25 0.49 -19.04 25.09
C ASP A 25 -0.27 -18.17 24.07
N GLY A 26 -0.33 -18.66 22.84
CA GLY A 26 -0.88 -18.16 21.62
C GLY A 26 -1.79 -16.94 21.65
N GLU A 27 -1.24 -15.73 21.67
CA GLU A 27 -1.96 -14.59 21.14
C GLU A 27 -1.89 -14.64 19.61
N GLU A 28 -3.04 -14.89 18.97
CA GLU A 28 -3.19 -14.72 17.53
C GLU A 28 -3.15 -13.24 17.21
N THR A 29 -2.08 -12.79 16.55
CA THR A 29 -2.00 -11.43 16.04
C THR A 29 -2.42 -11.39 14.59
N LEU A 30 -3.58 -10.77 14.31
CA LEU A 30 -4.07 -10.51 12.96
C LEU A 30 -3.46 -9.22 12.43
N SER A 31 -2.66 -9.33 11.36
CA SER A 31 -2.19 -8.15 10.61
C SER A 31 -2.87 -8.11 9.26
N LYS A 32 -3.40 -6.94 8.91
CA LYS A 32 -3.96 -6.70 7.58
C LYS A 32 -2.84 -6.42 6.60
N PHE A 33 -3.04 -6.86 5.37
CA PHE A 33 -2.19 -6.49 4.25
C PHE A 33 -3.00 -6.48 2.96
N GLY A 34 -2.49 -5.83 1.95
CA GLY A 34 -3.16 -5.76 0.67
C GLY A 34 -2.31 -5.18 -0.43
N VAL A 35 -2.95 -5.02 -1.56
CA VAL A 35 -2.35 -4.48 -2.77
C VAL A 35 -3.29 -3.43 -3.35
N LEU A 36 -2.74 -2.29 -3.72
CA LEU A 36 -3.39 -1.30 -4.58
C LEU A 36 -2.67 -1.25 -5.92
N THR A 37 -3.41 -0.99 -6.98
CA THR A 37 -2.85 -0.82 -8.32
C THR A 37 -3.48 0.39 -9.01
N SER A 38 -2.78 0.90 -10.02
CA SER A 38 -3.42 1.77 -11.00
C SER A 38 -4.54 1.03 -11.74
N PRO A 39 -5.51 1.75 -12.32
CA PRO A 39 -6.56 1.13 -13.15
C PRO A 39 -5.96 0.28 -14.27
N ASP A 40 -6.60 -0.85 -14.56
CA ASP A 40 -6.24 -1.78 -15.63
C ASP A 40 -4.86 -2.44 -15.51
N TYR A 41 -4.11 -2.19 -14.42
CA TYR A 41 -2.81 -2.81 -14.20
C TYR A 41 -2.89 -4.35 -14.36
N PRO A 42 -1.98 -5.03 -15.05
CA PRO A 42 -0.72 -4.55 -15.63
C PRO A 42 -0.82 -3.92 -17.03
N GLN A 43 -2.02 -3.70 -17.54
CA GLN A 43 -2.25 -2.97 -18.78
C GLN A 43 -2.08 -1.47 -18.55
N ASN A 44 -1.95 -0.70 -19.63
CA ASN A 44 -1.83 0.74 -19.53
C ASN A 44 -3.06 1.36 -18.85
N TYR A 45 -2.84 2.29 -17.93
CA TYR A 45 -3.90 3.05 -17.29
C TYR A 45 -4.60 4.00 -18.28
N PRO A 46 -5.85 4.41 -18.00
CA PRO A 46 -6.57 5.35 -18.87
C PRO A 46 -6.02 6.77 -18.75
N SER A 47 -6.21 7.57 -19.83
CA SER A 47 -6.00 9.01 -19.80
C SER A 47 -7.09 9.72 -18.99
N HIS A 48 -6.85 10.98 -18.61
CA HIS A 48 -7.80 11.82 -17.88
C HIS A 48 -8.37 11.16 -16.63
N HIS A 49 -7.52 10.48 -15.87
CA HIS A 49 -7.92 9.75 -14.67
C HIS A 49 -7.47 10.48 -13.41
N ASP A 50 -8.41 10.68 -12.51
CA ASP A 50 -8.15 11.13 -11.14
C ASP A 50 -8.81 10.18 -10.18
N SER A 51 -8.04 9.63 -9.26
CA SER A 51 -8.57 8.75 -8.24
C SER A 51 -7.87 8.94 -6.90
N GLU A 52 -8.60 8.59 -5.85
CA GLU A 52 -8.08 8.50 -4.50
C GLU A 52 -8.50 7.14 -3.92
N GLN A 53 -7.55 6.40 -3.39
CA GLN A 53 -7.77 5.15 -2.69
C GLN A 53 -7.31 5.30 -1.25
N GLU A 54 -8.06 4.78 -0.31
CA GLU A 54 -7.73 4.85 1.12
C GLU A 54 -7.35 3.46 1.65
N ILE A 55 -6.28 3.41 2.44
CA ILE A 55 -5.92 2.26 3.26
C ILE A 55 -6.23 2.63 4.70
N HIS A 56 -6.98 1.77 5.39
CA HIS A 56 -7.38 1.99 6.77
C HIS A 56 -7.14 0.71 7.59
N VAL A 57 -6.38 0.84 8.65
CA VAL A 57 -6.08 -0.24 9.59
C VAL A 57 -6.59 0.10 10.99
N ALA A 58 -6.41 -0.79 11.95
CA ALA A 58 -6.89 -0.59 13.31
C ALA A 58 -6.27 0.65 13.96
N GLU A 59 -7.05 1.34 14.77
CA GLU A 59 -6.59 2.51 15.53
C GLU A 59 -5.36 2.18 16.38
N GLY A 60 -4.38 3.08 16.39
CA GLY A 60 -3.09 2.88 17.05
C GLY A 60 -2.04 2.17 16.21
N ASN A 61 -2.44 1.48 15.15
CA ASN A 61 -1.51 0.85 14.23
C ASN A 61 -1.12 1.79 13.08
N THR A 62 -0.05 1.47 12.39
CA THR A 62 0.46 2.20 11.24
C THR A 62 0.50 1.31 10.00
N ILE A 63 0.89 1.87 8.86
CA ILE A 63 0.89 1.19 7.57
C ILE A 63 2.29 1.31 6.97
N SER A 64 2.85 0.18 6.58
CA SER A 64 4.08 0.10 5.79
C SER A 64 3.73 -0.23 4.35
N MET A 65 4.31 0.51 3.41
CA MET A 65 4.01 0.39 1.98
C MET A 65 5.28 0.36 1.16
N HIS A 66 5.23 -0.28 0.00
CA HIS A 66 6.26 -0.14 -1.02
C HIS A 66 5.68 -0.41 -2.42
N PHE A 67 6.23 0.29 -3.41
CA PHE A 67 5.90 0.01 -4.80
C PHE A 67 6.70 -1.18 -5.31
N THR A 68 6.01 -2.21 -5.78
CA THR A 68 6.64 -3.35 -6.45
C THR A 68 6.84 -3.09 -7.93
N ASN A 69 6.03 -2.21 -8.51
CA ASN A 69 6.14 -1.72 -9.88
C ASN A 69 5.74 -0.25 -9.92
N PHE A 70 6.46 0.53 -10.70
CA PHE A 70 6.14 1.94 -10.92
C PHE A 70 6.58 2.38 -12.30
N ASN A 71 5.61 2.74 -13.15
CA ASN A 71 5.85 3.21 -14.50
C ASN A 71 4.72 4.14 -14.93
N THR A 72 4.94 5.44 -14.83
CA THR A 72 4.02 6.49 -15.27
C THR A 72 4.71 7.44 -16.23
N GLU A 73 3.94 8.24 -16.95
CA GLU A 73 4.51 9.29 -17.78
C GLU A 73 5.23 10.32 -16.91
N ARG A 74 6.51 10.48 -17.15
CA ARG A 74 7.35 11.36 -16.35
C ARG A 74 6.88 12.82 -16.43
N GLN A 75 6.73 13.47 -15.27
CA GLN A 75 6.33 14.86 -15.06
C GLN A 75 4.83 15.14 -15.23
N TYR A 76 4.06 14.27 -15.88
CA TYR A 76 2.65 14.53 -16.20
C TYR A 76 1.70 13.66 -15.39
N ASP A 77 1.97 12.36 -15.30
CA ASP A 77 1.16 11.41 -14.56
C ASP A 77 1.86 11.08 -13.25
N TRP A 78 1.15 11.22 -12.12
CA TRP A 78 1.80 11.12 -10.82
C TRP A 78 0.96 10.39 -9.77
N VAL A 79 1.68 9.81 -8.81
CA VAL A 79 1.12 9.26 -7.58
C VAL A 79 1.63 10.07 -6.40
N GLU A 80 0.74 10.38 -5.48
CA GLU A 80 1.04 11.08 -4.23
C GLU A 80 0.44 10.30 -3.07
N ILE A 81 1.18 10.17 -1.99
CA ILE A 81 0.71 9.48 -0.79
C ILE A 81 0.70 10.45 0.40
N ASN A 82 -0.49 10.61 1.00
CA ASN A 82 -0.70 11.44 2.18
C ASN A 82 -1.06 10.56 3.37
N ASP A 83 -0.54 10.91 4.53
CA ASP A 83 -0.95 10.33 5.80
C ASP A 83 -2.36 10.80 6.19
N GLY A 84 -3.01 10.12 7.11
CA GLY A 84 -4.34 10.45 7.58
C GLY A 84 -4.48 11.83 8.21
N ASP A 85 -3.39 12.38 8.74
CA ASP A 85 -3.32 13.76 9.28
C ASP A 85 -3.07 14.83 8.20
N GLY A 86 -2.94 14.42 6.93
CA GLY A 86 -2.64 15.30 5.80
C GLY A 86 -1.15 15.48 5.52
N THR A 87 -0.26 14.91 6.34
CA THR A 87 1.18 14.97 6.09
C THR A 87 1.52 14.25 4.80
N LEU A 88 2.38 14.85 4.00
CA LEU A 88 2.85 14.26 2.76
C LEU A 88 3.89 13.17 3.06
N LEU A 89 3.57 11.92 2.72
CA LEU A 89 4.48 10.79 2.87
C LEU A 89 5.38 10.62 1.65
N THR A 90 4.83 10.83 0.45
CA THR A 90 5.62 10.96 -0.77
C THR A 90 5.18 12.19 -1.52
N PRO A 91 6.10 12.93 -2.17
CA PRO A 91 5.72 13.95 -3.12
C PRO A 91 5.05 13.32 -4.33
N LYS A 92 4.67 14.12 -5.31
CA LYS A 92 4.18 13.61 -6.60
C LYS A 92 5.30 12.88 -7.33
N GLU A 93 5.20 11.56 -7.35
CA GLU A 93 6.17 10.68 -8.01
C GLU A 93 5.70 10.31 -9.41
N SER A 94 6.62 10.33 -10.36
CA SER A 94 6.36 10.00 -11.76
C SER A 94 7.58 9.36 -12.43
N GLY A 95 7.37 8.74 -13.58
CA GLY A 95 8.42 8.07 -14.34
C GLY A 95 8.49 6.58 -14.08
N SER A 96 9.62 5.99 -14.40
CA SER A 96 9.89 4.56 -14.17
C SER A 96 11.04 4.44 -13.19
N TRP A 97 10.78 3.84 -12.02
CA TRP A 97 11.77 3.72 -10.96
C TRP A 97 11.42 2.61 -9.95
N GLY A 98 12.38 2.22 -9.14
CA GLY A 98 12.19 1.18 -8.12
C GLY A 98 11.49 1.63 -6.84
N GLY A 99 11.24 2.92 -6.71
CA GLY A 99 10.59 3.50 -5.53
C GLY A 99 11.48 3.59 -4.29
N PRO A 100 11.06 4.33 -3.24
CA PRO A 100 11.66 4.20 -1.93
C PRO A 100 11.42 2.78 -1.41
N GLU A 101 12.37 2.23 -0.67
CA GLU A 101 12.27 0.86 -0.17
C GLU A 101 10.99 0.66 0.66
N PHE A 102 10.70 1.59 1.56
CA PHE A 102 9.47 1.55 2.35
C PHE A 102 8.97 2.95 2.69
N ILE A 103 7.66 3.11 2.65
CA ILE A 103 6.93 4.29 3.09
C ILE A 103 6.14 3.88 4.31
N VAL A 104 6.30 4.58 5.44
CA VAL A 104 5.62 4.25 6.69
C VAL A 104 4.78 5.43 7.15
N SER A 105 3.49 5.17 7.41
CA SER A 105 2.58 6.17 7.95
C SER A 105 2.82 6.40 9.45
N LYS A 106 2.34 7.53 9.95
CA LYS A 106 2.27 7.81 11.40
C LYS A 106 0.89 7.52 11.96
N THR A 107 -0.13 7.51 11.08
CA THR A 107 -1.52 7.25 11.45
C THR A 107 -2.00 5.91 10.90
N ASN A 108 -3.22 5.54 11.24
CA ASN A 108 -3.85 4.31 10.77
C ASN A 108 -4.58 4.47 9.43
N ARG A 109 -4.41 5.60 8.77
CA ARG A 109 -5.02 5.89 7.45
C ARG A 109 -3.98 6.45 6.51
N VAL A 110 -4.12 6.09 5.23
CA VAL A 110 -3.29 6.62 4.15
C VAL A 110 -4.18 6.83 2.93
N ARG A 111 -3.96 7.92 2.22
CA ARG A 111 -4.61 8.20 0.92
C ARG A 111 -3.58 8.16 -0.18
N VAL A 112 -3.88 7.37 -1.20
CA VAL A 112 -3.08 7.23 -2.41
C VAL A 112 -3.84 7.91 -3.55
N ARG A 113 -3.29 9.00 -4.07
CA ARG A 113 -3.88 9.78 -5.17
C ARG A 113 -3.13 9.49 -6.45
N PHE A 114 -3.86 9.26 -7.52
CA PHE A 114 -3.30 9.03 -8.84
C PHE A 114 -3.95 9.94 -9.87
N HIS A 115 -3.12 10.63 -10.62
CA HIS A 115 -3.52 11.57 -11.67
C HIS A 115 -2.89 11.19 -13.00
N THR A 116 -3.68 11.22 -14.08
CA THR A 116 -3.17 11.10 -15.45
C THR A 116 -3.71 12.22 -16.34
N ASP A 117 -2.88 12.70 -17.26
CA ASP A 117 -3.30 13.69 -18.23
C ASP A 117 -3.89 13.07 -19.52
N ALA A 118 -3.94 13.83 -20.60
CA ALA A 118 -4.58 13.41 -21.86
C ALA A 118 -3.77 12.39 -22.66
N ASP A 119 -2.46 12.38 -22.52
CA ASP A 119 -1.54 11.70 -23.43
C ASP A 119 -0.64 10.69 -22.69
N THR A 120 -0.10 9.75 -23.46
CA THR A 120 1.00 8.86 -23.06
C THR A 120 0.74 8.05 -21.78
N GLN A 121 -0.09 7.02 -21.89
CA GLN A 121 -0.33 6.08 -20.82
C GLN A 121 0.83 5.06 -20.72
N ARG A 122 1.06 4.57 -19.50
CA ARG A 122 2.06 3.55 -19.17
C ARG A 122 1.40 2.40 -18.40
N THR A 123 2.19 1.41 -18.03
CA THR A 123 1.67 0.22 -17.30
C THR A 123 1.19 0.53 -15.88
N GLY A 124 1.58 1.67 -15.33
CA GLY A 124 1.10 2.13 -14.04
C GLY A 124 1.91 1.60 -12.86
N TRP A 125 1.23 1.36 -11.76
CA TRP A 125 1.89 1.07 -10.52
C TRP A 125 1.16 -0.03 -9.72
N ARG A 126 1.94 -0.69 -8.88
CA ARG A 126 1.46 -1.67 -7.91
C ARG A 126 2.12 -1.39 -6.57
N LEU A 127 1.29 -1.16 -5.55
CA LEU A 127 1.69 -0.83 -4.18
C LEU A 127 1.27 -1.96 -3.26
N GLU A 128 2.20 -2.55 -2.53
CA GLU A 128 1.93 -3.50 -1.46
C GLU A 128 1.95 -2.78 -0.12
N TRP A 129 1.03 -3.15 0.77
CA TRP A 129 0.96 -2.58 2.09
C TRP A 129 0.70 -3.63 3.17
N THR A 130 1.18 -3.34 4.36
CA THR A 130 1.02 -4.19 5.54
C THR A 130 0.74 -3.33 6.76
N GLU A 131 -0.23 -3.74 7.57
CA GLU A 131 -0.48 -3.17 8.88
C GLU A 131 0.69 -3.44 9.81
N ARG A 132 1.15 -2.40 10.51
CA ARG A 132 2.17 -2.50 11.55
C ARG A 132 1.53 -2.24 12.89
N LYS A 133 1.65 -3.21 13.78
CA LYS A 133 1.23 -3.05 15.17
C LYS A 133 2.25 -2.21 15.93
N LEU A 134 1.75 -1.32 16.78
CA LEU A 134 2.61 -0.62 17.72
C LEU A 134 3.15 -1.64 18.73
N ASP A 135 4.46 -1.74 18.82
CA ASP A 135 5.12 -2.37 19.95
C ASP A 135 4.95 -1.48 21.18
N ILE A 136 4.25 -1.99 22.15
CA ILE A 136 4.09 -1.32 23.44
C ILE A 136 5.25 -1.72 24.35
#